data_cb62b8a956d30e48968041603832ab07
#
_entry.id   cb62b8a956d30e48968041603832ab07
#
_cell.length_a   1.000
_cell.length_b   1.000
_cell.length_c   1.000
_cell.angle_alpha   90.00
_cell.angle_beta   90.00
_cell.angle_gamma   90.00
#
_symmetry.space_group_name_H-M   'P 1'
#
loop_
_entity.id
_entity.type
_entity.pdbx_description
1 polymer ?
#
loop_
_entity_poly.entity_id
_entity_poly.type
_entity_poly.pdbx_seq_one_letter_code
_entity_poly.pdbx_strand_id
1 'polypeptide(L)'
;MGEITISEDDMRLIAQFENLTGAGARDCVVDEKFSRILFVINPGEMGLAIGKKGASVKKASDAFGKKVEVVEYNTDKVQFLRNCFLPVQIQVVTFEKDEDGAEVAYIEVQPEDRGLAIGKEGRNIIKAKRLAFRQFDIIN
;
A
#
# COMPACT_ATOMS: atom_id res chain seq x y z
N MET A 1 -2.83 -13.54 -11.44
CA MET A 1 -2.42 -12.18 -11.09
C MET A 1 -3.12 -11.19 -12.01
N GLY A 2 -3.80 -10.23 -11.47
CA GLY A 2 -4.62 -9.32 -12.26
C GLY A 2 -3.81 -8.28 -13.03
N GLU A 3 -4.39 -7.83 -14.12
CA GLU A 3 -3.88 -6.67 -14.82
C GLU A 3 -4.32 -5.42 -14.06
N ILE A 4 -3.42 -4.45 -13.95
CA ILE A 4 -3.72 -3.19 -13.32
C ILE A 4 -4.10 -2.19 -14.41
N THR A 5 -5.31 -1.64 -14.28
CA THR A 5 -5.73 -0.54 -15.13
C THR A 5 -5.59 0.76 -14.34
N ILE A 6 -4.77 1.65 -14.86
CA ILE A 6 -4.51 2.94 -14.20
C ILE A 6 -5.22 4.03 -15.00
N SER A 7 -6.07 4.80 -14.31
CA SER A 7 -6.78 5.91 -14.94
C SER A 7 -5.81 7.03 -15.32
N GLU A 8 -6.25 7.89 -16.21
CA GLU A 8 -5.47 9.05 -16.64
C GLU A 8 -5.17 9.97 -15.45
N ASP A 9 -6.14 10.18 -14.57
CA ASP A 9 -5.96 11.01 -13.38
C ASP A 9 -4.92 10.39 -12.43
N ASP A 10 -4.97 9.08 -12.25
CA ASP A 10 -3.99 8.38 -11.40
C ASP A 10 -2.59 8.41 -12.02
N MET A 11 -2.48 8.33 -13.34
CA MET A 11 -1.20 8.48 -14.03
C MET A 11 -0.58 9.84 -13.78
N ARG A 12 -1.40 10.90 -13.76
CA ARG A 12 -0.93 12.25 -13.45
C ARG A 12 -0.41 12.34 -12.03
N LEU A 13 -1.11 11.72 -11.08
CA LEU A 13 -0.66 11.71 -9.69
C LEU A 13 0.68 10.98 -9.55
N ILE A 14 0.83 9.86 -10.25
CA ILE A 14 2.09 9.11 -10.26
C ILE A 14 3.23 9.96 -10.81
N ALA A 15 2.99 10.66 -11.93
CA ALA A 15 4.00 11.52 -12.54
C ALA A 15 4.38 12.68 -11.62
N GLN A 16 3.40 13.31 -10.97
CA GLN A 16 3.65 14.38 -10.01
C GLN A 16 4.43 13.87 -8.79
N PHE A 17 4.07 12.68 -8.30
CA PHE A 17 4.78 12.07 -7.18
C PHE A 17 6.25 11.83 -7.53
N GLU A 18 6.51 11.30 -8.73
CA GLU A 18 7.87 11.07 -9.19
C GLU A 18 8.67 12.38 -9.27
N ASN A 19 8.06 13.45 -9.79
CA ASN A 19 8.69 14.75 -9.84
C ASN A 19 9.03 15.30 -8.45
N LEU A 20 8.15 15.04 -7.48
CA LEU A 20 8.33 15.55 -6.12
C LEU A 20 9.34 14.76 -5.30
N THR A 21 9.48 13.48 -5.55
CA THR A 21 10.27 12.59 -4.69
C THR A 21 11.44 11.94 -5.40
N GLY A 22 11.38 11.81 -6.71
CA GLY A 22 12.36 11.04 -7.48
C GLY A 22 12.04 9.55 -7.52
N ALA A 23 11.01 9.09 -6.80
CA ALA A 23 10.64 7.68 -6.77
C ALA A 23 9.54 7.37 -7.77
N GLY A 24 9.65 6.22 -8.45
CA GLY A 24 8.61 5.73 -9.34
C GLY A 24 7.59 4.91 -8.59
N ALA A 25 6.32 5.06 -8.97
CA ALA A 25 5.22 4.26 -8.43
C ALA A 25 4.57 3.49 -9.56
N ARG A 26 4.22 2.23 -9.28
CA ARG A 26 3.52 1.40 -10.27
C ARG A 26 2.02 1.49 -10.15
N ASP A 27 1.50 2.02 -9.06
CA ASP A 27 0.06 2.15 -8.82
C ASP A 27 -0.22 3.28 -7.85
N CYS A 28 -1.45 3.76 -7.90
CA CYS A 28 -1.93 4.86 -7.06
C CYS A 28 -3.41 4.63 -6.76
N VAL A 29 -3.78 4.76 -5.50
CA VAL A 29 -5.17 4.64 -5.06
C VAL A 29 -5.55 5.87 -4.25
N VAL A 30 -6.54 6.61 -4.72
CA VAL A 30 -7.09 7.74 -3.96
C VAL A 30 -8.15 7.20 -3.01
N ASP A 31 -7.93 7.37 -1.73
CA ASP A 31 -8.82 6.89 -0.68
C ASP A 31 -9.53 8.08 -0.05
N GLU A 32 -10.75 8.34 -0.52
CA GLU A 32 -11.54 9.48 -0.07
C GLU A 32 -11.97 9.34 1.39
N LYS A 33 -12.27 8.13 1.84
CA LYS A 33 -12.75 7.90 3.21
C LYS A 33 -11.75 8.38 4.26
N PHE A 34 -10.47 8.15 4.03
CA PHE A 34 -9.42 8.54 4.97
C PHE A 34 -8.59 9.72 4.49
N SER A 35 -9.03 10.42 3.45
CA SER A 35 -8.35 11.59 2.87
C SER A 35 -6.87 11.33 2.62
N ARG A 36 -6.58 10.24 1.92
CA ARG A 36 -5.19 9.85 1.64
C ARG A 36 -5.03 9.37 0.22
N ILE A 37 -3.78 9.37 -0.24
CA ILE A 37 -3.39 8.78 -1.51
C ILE A 37 -2.36 7.71 -1.21
N LEU A 38 -2.61 6.50 -1.70
CA LEU A 38 -1.73 5.35 -1.50
C LEU A 38 -0.92 5.15 -2.78
N PHE A 39 0.41 5.14 -2.67
CA PHE A 39 1.29 4.85 -3.81
C PHE A 39 2.00 3.52 -3.58
N VAL A 40 1.99 2.67 -4.60
CA VAL A 40 2.76 1.43 -4.60
C VAL A 40 4.08 1.72 -5.31
N ILE A 41 5.17 1.71 -4.56
CA ILE A 41 6.48 2.19 -4.99
C ILE A 41 7.27 1.06 -5.62
N ASN A 42 8.02 1.36 -6.68
CA ASN A 42 8.89 0.39 -7.32
C ASN A 42 9.93 -0.15 -6.34
N PRO A 43 10.28 -1.44 -6.45
CA PRO A 43 11.29 -2.02 -5.55
C PRO A 43 12.60 -1.23 -5.56
N GLY A 44 13.15 -1.02 -4.36
CA GLY A 44 14.42 -0.32 -4.20
C GLY A 44 14.32 1.19 -4.17
N GLU A 45 13.12 1.78 -4.34
CA GLU A 45 12.95 3.21 -4.39
C GLU A 45 12.27 3.82 -3.17
N MET A 46 12.01 3.02 -2.14
CA MET A 46 11.35 3.52 -0.92
C MET A 46 12.15 4.62 -0.23
N GLY A 47 13.48 4.54 -0.27
CA GLY A 47 14.33 5.58 0.30
C GLY A 47 14.08 6.94 -0.34
N LEU A 48 13.89 6.97 -1.66
CA LEU A 48 13.56 8.21 -2.38
C LEU A 48 12.13 8.66 -2.06
N ALA A 49 11.19 7.72 -2.01
CA ALA A 49 9.80 8.04 -1.75
C ALA A 49 9.60 8.69 -0.38
N ILE A 50 10.25 8.15 0.64
CA ILE A 50 10.14 8.66 2.00
C ILE A 50 11.05 9.88 2.20
N GLY A 51 12.29 9.79 1.72
CA GLY A 51 13.29 10.83 1.88
C GLY A 51 13.86 10.89 3.28
N LYS A 52 14.88 11.72 3.45
CA LYS A 52 15.54 11.89 4.73
C LYS A 52 14.57 12.43 5.77
N LYS A 53 14.37 11.69 6.87
CA LYS A 53 13.43 12.05 7.94
C LYS A 53 12.00 12.27 7.44
N GLY A 54 11.61 11.58 6.36
CA GLY A 54 10.28 11.70 5.81
C GLY A 54 10.03 12.94 4.97
N ALA A 55 11.08 13.67 4.58
CA ALA A 55 10.93 14.95 3.88
C ALA A 55 10.23 14.81 2.52
N SER A 56 10.51 13.76 1.76
CA SER A 56 9.93 13.59 0.43
C SER A 56 8.43 13.25 0.51
N VAL A 57 8.06 12.32 1.39
CA VAL A 57 6.65 11.95 1.57
C VAL A 57 5.85 13.13 2.13
N LYS A 58 6.45 13.93 3.01
CA LYS A 58 5.80 15.13 3.52
C LYS A 58 5.59 16.16 2.43
N LYS A 59 6.60 16.38 1.59
CA LYS A 59 6.51 17.29 0.45
C LYS A 59 5.37 16.89 -0.48
N ALA A 60 5.23 15.59 -0.76
CA ALA A 60 4.15 15.09 -1.58
C ALA A 60 2.79 15.31 -0.90
N SER A 61 2.68 15.02 0.41
CA SER A 61 1.44 15.24 1.15
C SER A 61 1.01 16.70 1.11
N ASP A 62 1.96 17.62 1.29
CA ASP A 62 1.68 19.06 1.24
C ASP A 62 1.22 19.48 -0.15
N ALA A 63 1.88 18.96 -1.19
CA ALA A 63 1.54 19.31 -2.57
C ALA A 63 0.16 18.81 -2.98
N PHE A 64 -0.22 17.60 -2.55
CA PHE A 64 -1.52 17.02 -2.91
C PHE A 64 -2.65 17.45 -1.98
N GLY A 65 -2.33 18.04 -0.84
CA GLY A 65 -3.34 18.42 0.16
C GLY A 65 -4.02 17.23 0.83
N LYS A 66 -3.40 16.06 0.79
CA LYS A 66 -3.89 14.83 1.40
C LYS A 66 -2.70 14.07 1.97
N LYS A 67 -2.97 13.22 2.97
CA LYS A 67 -1.91 12.35 3.48
C LYS A 67 -1.45 11.38 2.39
N VAL A 68 -0.15 11.29 2.18
CA VAL A 68 0.44 10.32 1.25
C VAL A 68 1.01 9.16 2.05
N GLU A 69 0.63 7.94 1.66
CA GLU A 69 1.19 6.72 2.22
C GLU A 69 1.83 5.91 1.10
N VAL A 70 2.94 5.27 1.40
CA VAL A 70 3.72 4.54 0.41
C VAL A 70 3.94 3.10 0.86
N VAL A 71 3.86 2.17 -0.09
CA VAL A 71 4.09 0.74 0.15
C VAL A 71 4.99 0.22 -0.96
N GLU A 72 6.06 -0.47 -0.60
CA GLU A 72 6.96 -1.03 -1.60
C GLU A 72 6.35 -2.25 -2.28
N TYR A 73 6.39 -2.29 -3.61
CA TYR A 73 5.96 -3.45 -4.37
C TYR A 73 6.95 -4.61 -4.21
N ASN A 74 6.45 -5.83 -4.19
CA ASN A 74 7.25 -7.03 -4.25
C ASN A 74 6.49 -8.08 -5.07
N THR A 75 7.19 -8.83 -5.89
CA THR A 75 6.57 -9.89 -6.70
C THR A 75 6.08 -11.06 -5.84
N ASP A 76 6.68 -11.24 -4.66
CA ASP A 76 6.22 -12.21 -3.67
C ASP A 76 5.06 -11.59 -2.90
N LYS A 77 3.87 -12.17 -3.04
CA LYS A 77 2.67 -11.64 -2.40
C LYS A 77 2.74 -11.62 -0.87
N VAL A 78 3.47 -12.57 -0.26
CA VAL A 78 3.67 -12.58 1.19
C VAL A 78 4.48 -11.35 1.60
N GLN A 79 5.58 -11.07 0.90
CA GLN A 79 6.40 -9.92 1.21
C GLN A 79 5.65 -8.61 0.94
N PHE A 80 4.86 -8.56 -0.13
CA PHE A 80 4.04 -7.38 -0.40
C PHE A 80 3.04 -7.11 0.74
N LEU A 81 2.37 -8.15 1.23
CA LEU A 81 1.46 -7.99 2.36
C LEU A 81 2.20 -7.52 3.61
N ARG A 82 3.38 -8.07 3.87
CA ARG A 82 4.21 -7.59 4.99
C ARG A 82 4.52 -6.11 4.86
N ASN A 83 4.83 -5.66 3.65
CA ASN A 83 5.12 -4.24 3.39
C ASN A 83 3.90 -3.35 3.65
N CYS A 84 2.70 -3.85 3.38
CA CYS A 84 1.46 -3.07 3.61
C CYS A 84 1.24 -2.76 5.08
N PHE A 85 1.75 -3.57 5.99
CA PHE A 85 1.54 -3.41 7.43
C PHE A 85 2.71 -2.79 8.18
N LEU A 86 3.83 -2.50 7.50
CA LEU A 86 4.96 -1.88 8.18
C LEU A 86 4.52 -0.60 8.90
N PRO A 87 5.03 -0.29 10.09
CA PRO A 87 6.13 -0.95 10.80
C PRO A 87 5.72 -2.18 11.63
N VAL A 88 4.46 -2.59 11.60
CA VAL A 88 4.03 -3.80 12.33
C VAL A 88 4.64 -5.04 11.68
N GLN A 89 5.22 -5.91 12.50
CA GLN A 89 5.82 -7.15 12.03
C GLN A 89 4.76 -8.24 11.93
N ILE A 90 4.57 -8.76 10.73
CA ILE A 90 3.65 -9.87 10.49
C ILE A 90 4.39 -11.17 10.81
N GLN A 91 3.77 -12.05 11.57
CA GLN A 91 4.37 -13.32 11.93
C GLN A 91 4.13 -14.40 10.90
N VAL A 92 2.87 -14.58 10.51
CA VAL A 92 2.47 -15.62 9.58
C VAL A 92 1.48 -15.06 8.59
N VAL A 93 1.66 -15.44 7.32
CA VAL A 93 0.68 -15.16 6.26
C VAL A 93 0.30 -16.50 5.64
N THR A 94 -0.99 -16.81 5.63
CA THR A 94 -1.50 -18.01 4.97
C THR A 94 -2.58 -17.63 3.99
N PHE A 95 -2.76 -18.45 2.96
CA PHE A 95 -3.76 -18.21 1.92
C PHE A 95 -4.70 -19.39 1.83
N GLU A 96 -5.98 -19.09 1.66
CA GLU A 96 -6.99 -20.10 1.41
C GLU A 96 -7.89 -19.61 0.28
N LYS A 97 -8.56 -20.55 -0.39
CA LYS A 97 -9.57 -20.20 -1.37
C LYS A 97 -10.94 -20.32 -0.74
N ASP A 98 -11.82 -19.35 -0.99
CA ASP A 98 -13.19 -19.42 -0.54
C ASP A 98 -14.02 -20.32 -1.46
N GLU A 99 -15.33 -20.39 -1.21
CA GLU A 99 -16.25 -21.23 -1.97
C GLU A 99 -16.26 -20.90 -3.47
N ASP A 100 -16.01 -19.66 -3.82
CA ASP A 100 -15.98 -19.19 -5.21
C ASP A 100 -14.60 -19.29 -5.86
N GLY A 101 -13.62 -19.84 -5.14
CA GLY A 101 -12.25 -19.97 -5.63
C GLY A 101 -11.42 -18.71 -5.52
N ALA A 102 -11.93 -17.69 -4.86
CA ALA A 102 -11.19 -16.44 -4.66
C ALA A 102 -10.20 -16.57 -3.51
N GLU A 103 -9.05 -15.91 -3.64
CA GLU A 103 -8.00 -16.02 -2.65
C GLU A 103 -8.24 -15.09 -1.46
N VAL A 104 -8.08 -15.67 -0.27
CA VAL A 104 -8.21 -14.95 1.01
C VAL A 104 -6.91 -15.10 1.77
N ALA A 105 -6.41 -14.00 2.31
CA ALA A 105 -5.19 -13.99 3.11
C ALA A 105 -5.51 -13.92 4.60
N TYR A 106 -4.85 -14.74 5.40
CA TYR A 106 -4.95 -14.72 6.85
C TYR A 106 -3.60 -14.26 7.41
N ILE A 107 -3.64 -13.23 8.24
CA ILE A 107 -2.44 -12.58 8.75
C ILE A 107 -2.44 -12.67 10.27
N GLU A 108 -1.34 -13.20 10.82
CA GLU A 108 -1.14 -13.26 12.26
C GLU A 108 -0.09 -12.27 12.70
N VAL A 109 -0.40 -11.54 13.77
CA VAL A 109 0.51 -10.59 14.41
C VAL A 109 0.54 -10.89 15.90
N GLN A 110 1.54 -10.34 16.61
CA GLN A 110 1.55 -10.40 18.06
C GLN A 110 0.29 -9.75 18.62
N PRO A 111 -0.31 -10.29 19.69
CA PRO A 111 -1.53 -9.70 20.26
C PRO A 111 -1.40 -8.22 20.57
N GLU A 112 -0.25 -7.77 21.08
CA GLU A 112 -0.01 -6.36 21.40
C GLU A 112 0.05 -5.47 20.16
N ASP A 113 0.29 -6.03 18.97
CA ASP A 113 0.37 -5.28 17.71
C ASP A 113 -0.94 -5.26 16.94
N ARG A 114 -1.93 -6.02 17.40
CA ARG A 114 -3.19 -6.17 16.66
C ARG A 114 -3.88 -4.84 16.38
N GLY A 115 -3.94 -3.97 17.39
CA GLY A 115 -4.56 -2.65 17.23
C GLY A 115 -3.87 -1.80 16.18
N LEU A 116 -2.52 -1.80 16.17
CA LEU A 116 -1.76 -1.07 15.16
C LEU A 116 -1.91 -1.68 13.77
N ALA A 117 -1.96 -3.01 13.68
CA ALA A 117 -2.13 -3.68 12.39
C ALA A 117 -3.48 -3.34 11.76
N ILE A 118 -4.54 -3.29 12.55
CA ILE A 118 -5.87 -2.91 12.08
C ILE A 118 -5.91 -1.42 11.76
N GLY A 119 -5.36 -0.61 12.64
CA GLY A 119 -5.36 0.84 12.53
C GLY A 119 -6.70 1.45 12.96
N LYS A 120 -6.70 2.74 13.20
CA LYS A 120 -7.89 3.48 13.60
C LYS A 120 -8.96 3.36 12.51
N GLU A 121 -10.17 2.91 12.90
CA GLU A 121 -11.29 2.69 11.98
C GLU A 121 -10.97 1.70 10.86
N GLY A 122 -9.98 0.81 11.08
CA GLY A 122 -9.60 -0.19 10.11
C GLY A 122 -8.74 0.31 8.96
N ARG A 123 -8.16 1.51 9.07
CA ARG A 123 -7.46 2.13 7.92
C ARG A 123 -6.30 1.31 7.38
N ASN A 124 -5.57 0.60 8.23
CA ASN A 124 -4.43 -0.20 7.77
C ASN A 124 -4.89 -1.49 7.09
N ILE A 125 -5.93 -2.13 7.62
CA ILE A 125 -6.51 -3.30 6.97
C ILE A 125 -7.12 -2.92 5.63
N ILE A 126 -7.85 -1.80 5.57
CA ILE A 126 -8.46 -1.33 4.32
C ILE A 126 -7.39 -1.05 3.27
N LYS A 127 -6.29 -0.41 3.68
CA LYS A 127 -5.14 -0.19 2.78
C LYS A 127 -4.63 -1.50 2.21
N ALA A 128 -4.33 -2.46 3.08
CA ALA A 128 -3.80 -3.75 2.65
C ALA A 128 -4.77 -4.49 1.73
N LYS A 129 -6.06 -4.50 2.05
CA LYS A 129 -7.08 -5.13 1.20
C LYS A 129 -7.12 -4.51 -0.19
N ARG A 130 -7.17 -3.20 -0.28
CA ARG A 130 -7.26 -2.51 -1.57
C ARG A 130 -6.03 -2.76 -2.43
N LEU A 131 -4.83 -2.65 -1.84
CA LEU A 131 -3.59 -2.84 -2.58
C LEU A 131 -3.37 -4.30 -2.96
N ALA A 132 -3.69 -5.24 -2.08
CA ALA A 132 -3.54 -6.66 -2.37
C ALA A 132 -4.51 -7.12 -3.47
N PHE A 133 -5.72 -6.58 -3.47
CA PHE A 133 -6.68 -6.87 -4.54
C PHE A 133 -6.15 -6.41 -5.89
N ARG A 134 -5.63 -5.19 -5.96
CA ARG A 134 -5.15 -4.63 -7.23
C ARG A 134 -3.91 -5.35 -7.74
N GLN A 135 -2.98 -5.72 -6.87
CA GLN A 135 -1.70 -6.30 -7.28
C GLN A 135 -1.76 -7.82 -7.46
N PHE A 136 -2.58 -8.52 -6.69
CA PHE A 136 -2.56 -9.99 -6.63
C PHE A 136 -3.93 -10.65 -6.65
N ASP A 137 -5.01 -9.91 -6.86
CA ASP A 137 -6.39 -10.45 -6.84
C ASP A 137 -6.79 -11.11 -5.50
N ILE A 138 -6.19 -10.71 -4.40
CA ILE A 138 -6.55 -11.19 -3.07
C ILE A 138 -7.74 -10.38 -2.58
N ILE A 139 -8.89 -11.05 -2.36
CA ILE A 139 -10.13 -10.33 -2.06
C ILE A 139 -10.40 -10.05 -0.59
N ASN A 140 -9.66 -10.70 0.31
CA ASN A 140 -9.91 -10.48 1.74
C ASN A 140 -8.69 -10.81 2.61
#